data_abe711a688672eb10addff2ce326f1a1
#
_entry.id   abe711a688672eb10addff2ce326f1a1
#
_cell.length_a   1.000
_cell.length_b   1.000
_cell.length_c   1.000
_cell.angle_alpha   90.00
_cell.angle_beta   90.00
_cell.angle_gamma   90.00
#
_symmetry.space_group_name_H-M   'P 1'
#
loop_
_entity.id
_entity.type
_entity.pdbx_description
1 polymer ?
#
loop_
_entity_poly.entity_id
_entity_poly.type
_entity_poly.pdbx_seq_one_letter_code
_entity_poly.pdbx_strand_id
1 'polypeptide(L)'
;ALQTLFAGLVYYEADGSMALDQAESIESDDNQTWTIKVKEGQKFTDGTDVTAESFVKAWQYAASNPEFLNQWWFANIEGYSAEGGEDTLALEIVDDYTFTVKLAAPQSDFPLSLGYTVYFPLPESFYDDPKAFGESPVGNGPYKLDEWIHDERIKLVPNEDYDGPRKAQNGGVDLVA
;
A
#
# COMPACT_ATOMS: atom_id res chain seq x y z
N ALA A 1 9.10 -7.10 -7.82
CA ALA A 1 9.84 -6.40 -6.75
C ALA A 1 8.89 -5.67 -5.78
N LEU A 2 7.91 -4.85 -6.25
CA LEU A 2 7.08 -4.04 -5.34
C LEU A 2 6.32 -4.87 -4.30
N GLN A 3 5.69 -5.98 -4.68
CA GLN A 3 4.96 -6.85 -3.75
C GLN A 3 5.84 -7.60 -2.74
N THR A 4 7.15 -7.60 -2.93
CA THR A 4 8.14 -8.13 -1.98
C THR A 4 8.60 -7.06 -1.01
N LEU A 5 8.76 -5.81 -1.48
CA LEU A 5 9.21 -4.67 -0.68
C LEU A 5 8.10 -4.04 0.16
N PHE A 6 6.86 -4.13 -0.32
CA PHE A 6 5.68 -3.55 0.33
C PHE A 6 4.62 -4.59 0.63
N ALA A 7 3.85 -4.34 1.67
CA ALA A 7 2.66 -5.09 2.03
C ALA A 7 1.45 -4.16 1.99
N GLY A 8 0.41 -4.58 1.28
CA GLY A 8 -0.87 -3.89 1.23
C GLY A 8 -1.81 -4.30 2.36
N LEU A 9 -3.02 -3.80 2.33
CA LEU A 9 -4.08 -4.17 3.27
C LEU A 9 -4.42 -5.66 3.18
N VAL A 10 -4.43 -6.19 1.96
CA VAL A 10 -4.70 -7.59 1.63
C VAL A 10 -3.63 -8.14 0.69
N TYR A 11 -3.57 -9.46 0.57
CA TYR A 11 -2.76 -10.15 -0.43
C TYR A 11 -3.56 -11.29 -1.05
N TYR A 12 -3.04 -11.86 -2.13
CA TYR A 12 -3.69 -12.97 -2.82
C TYR A 12 -2.91 -14.26 -2.57
N GLU A 13 -3.64 -15.29 -2.17
CA GLU A 13 -3.13 -16.64 -2.03
C GLU A 13 -2.89 -17.29 -3.41
N ALA A 14 -2.19 -18.41 -3.43
CA ALA A 14 -1.88 -19.13 -4.66
C ALA A 14 -3.12 -19.65 -5.43
N ASP A 15 -4.23 -19.83 -4.73
CA ASP A 15 -5.52 -20.23 -5.31
C ASP A 15 -6.36 -19.03 -5.80
N GLY A 16 -5.83 -17.80 -5.63
CA GLY A 16 -6.49 -16.54 -6.00
C GLY A 16 -7.43 -15.98 -4.95
N SER A 17 -7.59 -16.65 -3.82
CA SER A 17 -8.35 -16.08 -2.69
C SER A 17 -7.62 -14.89 -2.07
N MET A 18 -8.41 -13.96 -1.49
CA MET A 18 -7.88 -12.81 -0.78
C MET A 18 -7.73 -13.14 0.71
N ALA A 19 -6.64 -12.69 1.31
CA ALA A 19 -6.41 -12.73 2.75
C ALA A 19 -5.89 -11.38 3.26
N LEU A 20 -6.11 -11.10 4.56
CA LEU A 20 -5.65 -9.87 5.20
C LEU A 20 -4.13 -9.93 5.44
N ASP A 21 -3.43 -8.82 5.15
CA ASP A 21 -2.02 -8.62 5.49
C ASP A 21 -1.89 -7.49 6.51
N GLN A 22 -1.83 -6.23 6.08
CA GLN A 22 -1.72 -5.07 6.98
C GLN A 22 -3.07 -4.66 7.59
N ALA A 23 -4.19 -5.05 6.98
CA ALA A 23 -5.50 -4.81 7.57
C ALA A 23 -5.82 -5.82 8.68
N GLU A 24 -6.40 -5.33 9.78
CA GLU A 24 -7.04 -6.14 10.80
C GLU A 24 -8.48 -6.50 10.39
N SER A 25 -9.20 -5.53 9.80
CA SER A 25 -10.55 -5.72 9.26
C SER A 25 -10.85 -4.74 8.13
N ILE A 26 -11.76 -5.15 7.23
CA ILE A 26 -12.31 -4.35 6.14
C ILE A 26 -13.79 -4.65 6.11
N GLU A 27 -14.63 -3.71 6.56
CA GLU A 27 -16.06 -3.93 6.80
C GLU A 27 -16.92 -2.82 6.21
N SER A 28 -18.13 -3.16 5.81
CA SER A 28 -19.14 -2.21 5.33
C SER A 28 -20.53 -2.78 5.57
N ASP A 29 -21.48 -1.92 5.98
CA ASP A 29 -22.90 -2.28 6.11
C ASP A 29 -23.68 -2.07 4.80
N ASP A 30 -23.18 -1.21 3.92
CA ASP A 30 -23.88 -0.75 2.70
C ASP A 30 -23.10 -1.02 1.40
N ASN A 31 -21.90 -1.62 1.50
CA ASN A 31 -20.95 -1.82 0.41
C ASN A 31 -20.46 -0.51 -0.28
N GLN A 32 -20.76 0.65 0.29
CA GLN A 32 -20.38 1.95 -0.23
C GLN A 32 -19.39 2.68 0.69
N THR A 33 -19.65 2.70 2.00
CA THR A 33 -18.71 3.22 2.99
C THR A 33 -18.01 2.06 3.67
N TRP A 34 -16.71 1.94 3.43
CA TRP A 34 -15.86 0.89 3.97
C TRP A 34 -15.04 1.43 5.14
N THR A 35 -15.06 0.71 6.27
CA THR A 35 -14.21 0.99 7.42
C THR A 35 -13.04 0.01 7.40
N ILE A 36 -11.83 0.54 7.35
CA ILE A 36 -10.58 -0.21 7.28
C ILE A 36 -9.81 0.02 8.56
N LYS A 37 -9.51 -1.07 9.27
CA LYS A 37 -8.66 -1.06 10.44
C LYS A 37 -7.31 -1.67 10.12
N VAL A 38 -6.25 -0.90 10.33
CA VAL A 38 -4.86 -1.32 10.14
C VAL A 38 -4.37 -2.00 11.42
N LYS A 39 -3.59 -3.07 11.30
CA LYS A 39 -2.96 -3.73 12.44
C LYS A 39 -1.99 -2.78 13.13
N GLU A 40 -2.07 -2.70 14.44
CA GLU A 40 -1.10 -1.96 15.25
C GLU A 40 0.26 -2.65 15.29
N GLY A 41 1.34 -1.86 15.43
CA GLY A 41 2.69 -2.36 15.60
C GLY A 41 3.42 -2.75 14.32
N GLN A 42 2.81 -2.57 13.16
CA GLN A 42 3.48 -2.77 11.88
C GLN A 42 4.46 -1.62 11.60
N LYS A 43 5.63 -1.93 11.03
CA LYS A 43 6.72 -0.96 10.80
C LYS A 43 7.15 -0.93 9.35
N PHE A 44 7.55 0.26 8.91
CA PHE A 44 8.43 0.40 7.75
C PHE A 44 9.88 0.05 8.13
N THR A 45 10.72 -0.20 7.13
CA THR A 45 12.14 -0.58 7.34
C THR A 45 13.00 0.53 7.95
N ASP A 46 12.52 1.76 7.99
CA ASP A 46 13.14 2.89 8.71
C ASP A 46 12.73 2.98 10.19
N GLY A 47 11.87 2.05 10.65
CA GLY A 47 11.38 1.98 12.02
C GLY A 47 10.14 2.81 12.31
N THR A 48 9.63 3.57 11.33
CA THR A 48 8.38 4.33 11.48
C THR A 48 7.15 3.42 11.44
N ASP A 49 6.06 3.83 12.09
CA ASP A 49 4.83 3.06 12.16
C ASP A 49 4.06 3.09 10.84
N VAL A 50 3.45 1.94 10.49
CA VAL A 50 2.41 1.88 9.46
C VAL A 50 1.08 2.20 10.11
N THR A 51 0.46 3.30 9.71
CA THR A 51 -0.78 3.82 10.27
C THR A 51 -1.85 4.03 9.20
N ALA A 52 -3.04 4.44 9.58
CA ALA A 52 -4.10 4.85 8.65
C ALA A 52 -3.62 5.97 7.71
N GLU A 53 -2.85 6.94 8.24
CA GLU A 53 -2.28 8.04 7.44
C GLU A 53 -1.33 7.55 6.35
N SER A 54 -0.57 6.48 6.60
CA SER A 54 0.33 5.88 5.61
C SER A 54 -0.39 5.44 4.34
N PHE A 55 -1.65 5.00 4.47
CA PHE A 55 -2.51 4.63 3.34
C PHE A 55 -3.23 5.84 2.75
N VAL A 56 -3.91 6.62 3.57
CA VAL A 56 -4.74 7.77 3.13
C VAL A 56 -3.91 8.78 2.35
N LYS A 57 -2.77 9.19 2.91
CA LYS A 57 -1.87 10.15 2.25
C LYS A 57 -1.30 9.61 0.94
N ALA A 58 -0.93 8.32 0.91
CA ALA A 58 -0.43 7.67 -0.31
C ALA A 58 -1.48 7.64 -1.41
N TRP A 59 -2.73 7.31 -1.08
CA TRP A 59 -3.83 7.26 -2.05
C TRP A 59 -4.20 8.65 -2.57
N GLN A 60 -4.29 9.65 -1.68
CA GLN A 60 -4.51 11.04 -2.08
C GLN A 60 -3.40 11.53 -3.02
N TYR A 61 -2.14 11.26 -2.67
CA TYR A 61 -1.00 11.61 -3.51
C TYR A 61 -1.06 10.92 -4.88
N ALA A 62 -1.33 9.61 -4.91
CA ALA A 62 -1.42 8.86 -6.17
C ALA A 62 -2.58 9.31 -7.06
N ALA A 63 -3.69 9.77 -6.47
CA ALA A 63 -4.83 10.31 -7.22
C ALA A 63 -4.65 11.78 -7.63
N SER A 64 -3.71 12.51 -7.03
CA SER A 64 -3.57 13.97 -7.21
C SER A 64 -3.08 14.39 -8.57
N ASN A 65 -2.34 13.53 -9.28
CA ASN A 65 -1.72 13.86 -10.55
C ASN A 65 -2.17 12.89 -11.66
N PRO A 66 -2.84 13.39 -12.72
CA PRO A 66 -3.31 12.55 -13.82
C PRO A 66 -2.18 11.90 -14.64
N GLU A 67 -0.94 12.38 -14.48
CA GLU A 67 0.26 11.82 -15.12
C GLU A 67 0.82 10.60 -14.37
N PHE A 68 0.36 10.33 -13.15
CA PHE A 68 0.80 9.16 -12.40
C PHE A 68 0.21 7.87 -12.98
N LEU A 69 1.08 6.90 -13.14
CA LEU A 69 0.70 5.59 -13.65
C LEU A 69 -0.36 4.94 -12.76
N ASN A 70 -1.45 4.49 -13.36
CA ASN A 70 -2.54 3.78 -12.68
C ASN A 70 -3.38 4.63 -11.71
N GLN A 71 -3.30 5.97 -11.72
CA GLN A 71 -4.14 6.80 -10.87
C GLN A 71 -5.66 6.55 -11.08
N TRP A 72 -6.08 6.08 -12.23
CA TRP A 72 -7.46 5.72 -12.57
C TRP A 72 -8.04 4.56 -11.72
N TRP A 73 -7.21 3.82 -11.02
CA TRP A 73 -7.66 2.79 -10.07
C TRP A 73 -8.49 3.35 -8.91
N PHE A 74 -8.34 4.66 -8.61
CA PHE A 74 -9.14 5.34 -7.59
C PHE A 74 -10.48 5.85 -8.09
N ALA A 75 -10.85 5.59 -9.37
CA ALA A 75 -12.07 6.13 -10.00
C ALA A 75 -13.38 5.66 -9.34
N ASN A 76 -13.35 4.59 -8.59
CA ASN A 76 -14.48 4.09 -7.82
C ASN A 76 -14.67 4.80 -6.46
N ILE A 77 -13.69 5.61 -6.02
CA ILE A 77 -13.79 6.37 -4.77
C ILE A 77 -14.47 7.72 -5.06
N GLU A 78 -15.43 8.11 -4.22
CA GLU A 78 -16.10 9.40 -4.32
C GLU A 78 -15.06 10.54 -4.25
N GLY A 79 -15.25 11.56 -5.09
CA GLY A 79 -14.33 12.69 -5.18
C GLY A 79 -13.15 12.51 -6.14
N TYR A 80 -12.98 11.32 -6.71
CA TYR A 80 -11.96 11.12 -7.74
C TYR A 80 -12.15 12.08 -8.92
N SER A 81 -11.03 12.64 -9.39
CA SER A 81 -10.97 13.48 -10.58
C SER A 81 -9.90 12.97 -11.55
N ALA A 82 -10.30 12.73 -12.80
CA ALA A 82 -9.35 12.36 -13.86
C ALA A 82 -8.36 13.51 -14.18
N GLU A 83 -8.70 14.74 -13.80
CA GLU A 83 -7.84 15.92 -13.94
C GLU A 83 -6.86 16.06 -12.76
N GLY A 84 -6.95 15.17 -11.76
CA GLY A 84 -6.18 15.23 -10.53
C GLY A 84 -6.76 16.23 -9.51
N GLY A 85 -5.93 16.62 -8.56
CA GLY A 85 -6.28 17.55 -7.48
C GLY A 85 -5.88 16.99 -6.13
N GLU A 86 -5.44 17.86 -5.24
CA GLU A 86 -5.00 17.47 -3.90
C GLU A 86 -6.19 17.11 -3.01
N ASP A 87 -6.08 16.02 -2.26
CA ASP A 87 -7.01 15.56 -1.23
C ASP A 87 -8.48 15.49 -1.68
N THR A 88 -8.72 15.07 -2.93
CA THR A 88 -10.08 15.02 -3.50
C THR A 88 -10.85 13.75 -3.13
N LEU A 89 -10.15 12.63 -2.83
CA LEU A 89 -10.80 11.37 -2.51
C LEU A 89 -11.54 11.43 -1.17
N ALA A 90 -12.72 10.84 -1.11
CA ALA A 90 -13.52 10.73 0.11
C ALA A 90 -12.93 9.67 1.07
N LEU A 91 -11.82 10.03 1.68
CA LEU A 91 -11.10 9.27 2.70
C LEU A 91 -11.13 10.06 4.00
N GLU A 92 -11.41 9.40 5.12
CA GLU A 92 -11.45 10.02 6.45
C GLU A 92 -10.65 9.18 7.46
N ILE A 93 -9.69 9.80 8.14
CA ILE A 93 -8.96 9.19 9.24
C ILE A 93 -9.81 9.33 10.51
N VAL A 94 -10.20 8.18 11.09
CA VAL A 94 -10.99 8.11 12.31
C VAL A 94 -10.10 8.14 13.55
N ASP A 95 -9.01 7.36 13.50
CA ASP A 95 -7.94 7.32 14.51
C ASP A 95 -6.64 6.85 13.84
N ASP A 96 -5.56 6.69 14.61
CA ASP A 96 -4.23 6.36 14.09
C ASP A 96 -4.22 5.07 13.25
N TYR A 97 -5.16 4.15 13.47
CA TYR A 97 -5.20 2.85 12.80
C TYR A 97 -6.53 2.56 12.09
N THR A 98 -7.42 3.54 12.01
CA THR A 98 -8.73 3.38 11.39
C THR A 98 -9.01 4.50 10.40
N PHE A 99 -9.43 4.16 9.19
CA PHE A 99 -9.90 5.12 8.21
C PHE A 99 -11.10 4.59 7.44
N THR A 100 -11.88 5.47 6.86
CA THR A 100 -13.02 5.14 6.00
C THR A 100 -12.76 5.53 4.57
N VAL A 101 -13.36 4.75 3.67
CA VAL A 101 -13.36 4.98 2.22
C VAL A 101 -14.80 5.03 1.76
N LYS A 102 -15.24 6.15 1.18
CA LYS A 102 -16.56 6.23 0.57
C LYS A 102 -16.46 6.05 -0.94
N LEU A 103 -17.14 5.05 -1.46
CA LEU A 103 -17.21 4.80 -2.90
C LEU A 103 -18.30 5.66 -3.57
N ALA A 104 -18.12 5.96 -4.85
CA ALA A 104 -19.11 6.67 -5.66
C ALA A 104 -20.42 5.90 -5.82
N ALA A 105 -20.35 4.57 -5.76
CA ALA A 105 -21.49 3.66 -5.79
C ALA A 105 -21.20 2.40 -4.95
N PRO A 106 -22.21 1.67 -4.45
CA PRO A 106 -21.98 0.43 -3.73
C PRO A 106 -21.24 -0.61 -4.57
N GLN A 107 -20.20 -1.21 -3.98
CA GLN A 107 -19.34 -2.22 -4.61
C GLN A 107 -18.89 -3.25 -3.57
N SER A 108 -19.47 -4.45 -3.61
CA SER A 108 -19.22 -5.50 -2.61
C SER A 108 -17.85 -6.16 -2.76
N ASP A 109 -17.23 -6.10 -3.92
CA ASP A 109 -15.92 -6.67 -4.23
C ASP A 109 -14.76 -5.65 -4.11
N PHE A 110 -15.04 -4.45 -3.59
CA PHE A 110 -14.01 -3.43 -3.37
C PHE A 110 -12.78 -3.95 -2.60
N PRO A 111 -12.92 -4.75 -1.52
CA PRO A 111 -11.76 -5.28 -0.80
C PRO A 111 -10.81 -6.11 -1.66
N LEU A 112 -11.31 -6.77 -2.72
CA LEU A 112 -10.48 -7.56 -3.63
C LEU A 112 -9.48 -6.69 -4.41
N SER A 113 -9.74 -5.41 -4.60
CA SER A 113 -8.82 -4.50 -5.29
C SER A 113 -7.64 -4.04 -4.43
N LEU A 114 -7.77 -4.12 -3.10
CA LEU A 114 -6.83 -3.51 -2.15
C LEU A 114 -5.47 -4.23 -2.03
N GLY A 115 -5.29 -5.33 -2.74
CA GLY A 115 -4.01 -6.03 -2.89
C GLY A 115 -3.16 -5.52 -4.05
N TYR A 116 -3.68 -4.64 -4.90
CA TYR A 116 -2.90 -4.02 -5.98
C TYR A 116 -1.92 -2.99 -5.44
N THR A 117 -0.78 -2.86 -6.12
CA THR A 117 0.34 -2.01 -5.70
C THR A 117 0.00 -0.53 -5.57
N VAL A 118 -1.02 -0.06 -6.28
CA VAL A 118 -1.49 1.33 -6.22
C VAL A 118 -2.06 1.70 -4.85
N TYR A 119 -2.54 0.71 -4.09
CA TYR A 119 -3.11 0.88 -2.75
C TYR A 119 -2.12 0.66 -1.61
N PHE A 120 -0.83 0.48 -1.92
CA PHE A 120 0.20 0.26 -0.90
C PHE A 120 0.43 1.51 -0.06
N PRO A 121 0.83 1.37 1.21
CA PRO A 121 1.16 2.49 2.08
C PRO A 121 2.53 3.05 1.73
N LEU A 122 2.75 4.32 2.05
CA LEU A 122 4.04 4.98 1.93
C LEU A 122 4.43 5.62 3.27
N PRO A 123 5.72 5.56 3.67
CA PRO A 123 6.22 6.27 4.82
C PRO A 123 6.31 7.77 4.56
N GLU A 124 6.36 8.58 5.61
CA GLU A 124 6.48 10.04 5.49
C GLU A 124 7.71 10.47 4.70
N SER A 125 8.81 9.74 4.83
CA SER A 125 10.07 9.99 4.10
C SER A 125 9.94 9.95 2.58
N PHE A 126 8.90 9.33 2.03
CA PHE A 126 8.61 9.36 0.60
C PHE A 126 8.39 10.79 0.09
N TYR A 127 7.68 11.62 0.86
CA TYR A 127 7.25 12.95 0.43
C TYR A 127 8.37 13.99 0.48
N ASP A 128 9.46 13.71 1.18
CA ASP A 128 10.65 14.59 1.23
C ASP A 128 11.36 14.64 -0.13
N ASP A 129 11.56 13.47 -0.77
CA ASP A 129 12.15 13.34 -2.11
C ASP A 129 11.66 12.04 -2.78
N PRO A 130 10.51 12.06 -3.49
CA PRO A 130 9.95 10.88 -4.15
C PRO A 130 10.90 10.22 -5.16
N LYS A 131 11.79 11.01 -5.79
CA LYS A 131 12.75 10.50 -6.76
C LYS A 131 13.86 9.72 -6.07
N ALA A 132 14.45 10.27 -5.02
CA ALA A 132 15.47 9.58 -4.23
C ALA A 132 14.88 8.33 -3.54
N PHE A 133 13.63 8.41 -3.09
CA PHE A 133 12.91 7.26 -2.54
C PHE A 133 12.79 6.11 -3.56
N GLY A 134 12.57 6.43 -4.83
CA GLY A 134 12.49 5.43 -5.90
C GLY A 134 13.77 4.62 -6.08
N GLU A 135 14.92 5.22 -5.78
CA GLU A 135 16.24 4.55 -5.84
C GLU A 135 16.56 3.71 -4.58
N SER A 136 15.99 4.09 -3.45
CA SER A 136 16.20 3.41 -2.17
C SER A 136 14.90 3.35 -1.36
N PRO A 137 13.94 2.51 -1.78
CA PRO A 137 12.63 2.48 -1.17
C PRO A 137 12.64 1.94 0.25
N VAL A 138 11.88 2.60 1.11
CA VAL A 138 11.57 2.19 2.48
C VAL A 138 10.19 1.54 2.47
N GLY A 139 10.16 0.23 2.55
CA GLY A 139 8.93 -0.56 2.50
C GLY A 139 8.52 -1.13 3.85
N ASN A 140 7.42 -1.86 3.84
CA ASN A 140 6.85 -2.56 4.99
C ASN A 140 6.59 -4.05 4.69
N GLY A 141 7.17 -4.56 3.63
CA GLY A 141 6.94 -5.92 3.15
C GLY A 141 7.88 -6.96 3.74
N PRO A 142 7.77 -8.23 3.28
CA PRO A 142 8.57 -9.34 3.80
C PRO A 142 10.06 -9.27 3.47
N TYR A 143 10.44 -8.46 2.50
CA TYR A 143 11.82 -8.22 2.12
C TYR A 143 12.12 -6.73 2.08
N LYS A 144 13.40 -6.37 2.20
CA LYS A 144 13.91 -5.02 2.03
C LYS A 144 15.03 -4.99 0.99
N LEU A 145 15.22 -3.82 0.37
CA LEU A 145 16.28 -3.61 -0.59
C LEU A 145 17.65 -3.65 0.12
N ASP A 146 18.55 -4.49 -0.37
CA ASP A 146 19.95 -4.54 0.06
C ASP A 146 20.84 -3.79 -0.95
N GLU A 147 20.67 -4.08 -2.25
CA GLU A 147 21.46 -3.47 -3.31
C GLU A 147 20.65 -3.37 -4.60
N TRP A 148 20.79 -2.28 -5.32
CA TRP A 148 20.27 -2.12 -6.68
C TRP A 148 21.38 -1.61 -7.60
N ILE A 149 21.80 -2.45 -8.55
CA ILE A 149 22.69 -2.09 -9.63
C ILE A 149 21.83 -2.04 -10.90
N HIS A 150 21.62 -0.83 -11.43
CA HIS A 150 20.79 -0.62 -12.62
C HIS A 150 21.31 -1.45 -13.79
N ASP A 151 20.37 -2.03 -14.55
CA ASP A 151 20.62 -2.89 -15.71
C ASP A 151 21.41 -4.19 -15.38
N GLU A 152 21.59 -4.51 -14.11
CA GLU A 152 22.34 -5.71 -13.66
C GLU A 152 21.51 -6.55 -12.68
N ARG A 153 21.24 -6.01 -11.48
CA ARG A 153 20.51 -6.78 -10.46
C ARG A 153 19.85 -5.92 -9.38
N ILE A 154 18.82 -6.49 -8.78
CA ILE A 154 18.22 -6.02 -7.53
C ILE A 154 18.38 -7.14 -6.50
N LYS A 155 19.04 -6.88 -5.39
CA LYS A 155 19.20 -7.82 -4.28
C LYS A 155 18.30 -7.44 -3.14
N LEU A 156 17.47 -8.38 -2.71
CA LEU A 156 16.54 -8.26 -1.60
C LEU A 156 16.93 -9.20 -0.49
N VAL A 157 16.85 -8.73 0.76
CA VAL A 157 17.08 -9.53 1.96
C VAL A 157 15.83 -9.58 2.81
N PRO A 158 15.64 -10.61 3.66
CA PRO A 158 14.51 -10.69 4.56
C PRO A 158 14.37 -9.44 5.42
N ASN A 159 13.12 -8.97 5.59
CA ASN A 159 12.77 -7.95 6.56
C ASN A 159 12.28 -8.64 7.84
N GLU A 160 13.11 -8.68 8.87
CA GLU A 160 12.82 -9.36 10.12
C GLU A 160 11.73 -8.66 10.95
N ASP A 161 11.51 -7.36 10.69
CA ASP A 161 10.48 -6.57 11.36
C ASP A 161 9.08 -6.78 10.75
N TYR A 162 9.00 -7.44 9.58
CA TYR A 162 7.71 -7.78 8.99
C TYR A 162 7.02 -8.89 9.78
N ASP A 163 5.87 -8.57 10.38
CA ASP A 163 5.05 -9.49 11.15
C ASP A 163 3.71 -9.83 10.46
N GLY A 164 3.75 -10.00 9.16
CA GLY A 164 2.60 -10.42 8.35
C GLY A 164 2.65 -11.90 7.96
N PRO A 165 1.64 -12.35 7.20
CA PRO A 165 1.48 -13.76 6.81
C PRO A 165 2.51 -14.23 5.76
N ARG A 166 3.16 -13.30 5.06
CA ARG A 166 4.09 -13.60 3.96
C ARG A 166 5.56 -13.53 4.35
N LYS A 167 5.91 -13.91 5.59
CA LYS A 167 7.31 -13.90 6.05
C LYS A 167 8.24 -14.60 5.06
N ALA A 168 9.43 -14.04 4.88
CA ALA A 168 10.46 -14.62 4.03
C ALA A 168 10.78 -16.07 4.44
N GLN A 169 10.80 -16.97 3.46
CA GLN A 169 11.06 -18.40 3.64
C GLN A 169 12.51 -18.77 3.24
N ASN A 170 13.28 -17.79 2.75
CA ASN A 170 14.65 -17.97 2.24
C ASN A 170 15.56 -16.83 2.71
N GLY A 171 16.85 -16.91 2.38
CA GLY A 171 17.85 -15.91 2.78
C GLY A 171 17.88 -14.64 1.92
N GLY A 172 17.02 -14.53 0.92
CA GLY A 172 16.96 -13.37 0.02
C GLY A 172 16.55 -13.73 -1.40
N VAL A 173 16.43 -12.71 -2.24
CA VAL A 173 16.04 -12.82 -3.66
C VAL A 173 16.98 -11.94 -4.49
N ASP A 174 17.57 -12.52 -5.51
CA ASP A 174 18.32 -11.80 -6.55
C ASP A 174 17.48 -11.76 -7.83
N LEU A 175 17.09 -10.56 -8.26
CA LEU A 175 16.48 -10.32 -9.55
C LEU A 175 17.58 -9.86 -10.52
N VAL A 176 17.88 -10.66 -11.51
CA VAL A 176 18.94 -10.42 -12.50
C VAL A 176 18.28 -10.03 -13.82
N ALA A 177 18.83 -8.97 -14.48
CA ALA A 177 18.36 -8.47 -15.77
C ALA A 177 18.77 -9.40 -16.92
#